data_2f1a7fc0cd317a07ed03abe244adbe1a
#
_entry.id   2f1a7fc0cd317a07ed03abe244adbe1a
#
_cell.length_a   1.000
_cell.length_b   1.000
_cell.length_c   1.000
_cell.angle_alpha   90.00
_cell.angle_beta   90.00
_cell.angle_gamma   90.00
#
_symmetry.space_group_name_H-M   'P 1'
#
loop_
_entity.id
_entity.type
_entity.pdbx_description
1 polymer ?
#
loop_
_entity_poly.entity_id
_entity_poly.type
_entity_poly.pdbx_seq_one_letter_code
_entity_poly.pdbx_strand_id
1 'polypeptide(L)'
;MAKTDEVVSPKMIPVVQGIVDWIEAHIFDTLPVSAIAKKSGYSHWYFQRQFAMVTGCTLASYVSRRKMTIATIYLTQTEASMQSNSQRLGYDGQAAFCRTFHRHFGMSPTRYRREGPVTEANMQFPLTVGAENGQVKRAAAVAADRDQRMVFGVMTRRAPT
;
A
#
# COMPACT_ATOMS: atom_id res chain seq x y z
N MET A 1 14.35 -34.51 0.07
CA MET A 1 13.04 -33.89 0.23
C MET A 1 12.75 -33.05 -1.01
N ALA A 2 11.81 -33.49 -1.79
CA ALA A 2 11.37 -32.73 -2.95
C ALA A 2 10.82 -31.38 -2.46
N LYS A 3 11.43 -30.28 -2.88
CA LYS A 3 10.74 -28.98 -2.86
C LYS A 3 9.50 -29.21 -3.72
N THR A 4 8.36 -29.23 -3.09
CA THR A 4 7.11 -29.10 -3.80
C THR A 4 7.21 -27.76 -4.50
N ASP A 5 7.39 -27.75 -5.81
CA ASP A 5 7.25 -26.54 -6.59
C ASP A 5 5.82 -26.06 -6.37
N GLU A 6 5.67 -25.14 -5.43
CA GLU A 6 4.40 -24.53 -5.13
C GLU A 6 4.05 -23.59 -6.26
N VAL A 7 3.26 -24.12 -7.16
CA VAL A 7 2.77 -23.40 -8.34
C VAL A 7 1.67 -22.46 -7.88
N VAL A 8 1.75 -21.21 -8.35
CA VAL A 8 0.65 -20.26 -8.22
C VAL A 8 -0.61 -20.87 -8.81
N SER A 9 -1.64 -21.02 -7.97
CA SER A 9 -2.95 -21.48 -8.47
C SER A 9 -3.57 -20.39 -9.35
N PRO A 10 -3.92 -20.66 -10.62
CA PRO A 10 -4.54 -19.67 -11.50
C PRO A 10 -5.82 -19.06 -10.91
N LYS A 11 -6.53 -19.80 -10.08
CA LYS A 11 -7.74 -19.36 -9.37
C LYS A 11 -7.45 -18.23 -8.37
N MET A 12 -6.22 -18.13 -7.88
CA MET A 12 -5.82 -17.12 -6.92
C MET A 12 -5.54 -15.75 -7.55
N ILE A 13 -5.28 -15.69 -8.85
CA ILE A 13 -5.00 -14.42 -9.53
C ILE A 13 -6.15 -13.42 -9.37
N PRO A 14 -7.41 -13.76 -9.73
CA PRO A 14 -8.53 -12.84 -9.49
C PRO A 14 -8.82 -12.60 -8.01
N VAL A 15 -8.56 -13.55 -7.13
CA VAL A 15 -8.70 -13.37 -5.67
C VAL A 15 -7.71 -12.34 -5.17
N VAL A 16 -6.45 -12.45 -5.56
CA VAL A 16 -5.40 -11.48 -5.20
C VAL A 16 -5.72 -10.10 -5.74
N GLN A 17 -6.16 -10.00 -7.00
CA GLN A 17 -6.56 -8.71 -7.57
C GLN A 17 -7.75 -8.10 -6.80
N GLY A 18 -8.74 -8.89 -6.46
CA GLY A 18 -9.89 -8.43 -5.66
C GLY A 18 -9.46 -7.91 -4.28
N ILE A 19 -8.49 -8.55 -3.64
CA ILE A 19 -7.95 -8.09 -2.36
C ILE A 19 -7.10 -6.82 -2.52
N VAL A 20 -6.30 -6.72 -3.58
CA VAL A 20 -5.58 -5.47 -3.89
C VAL A 20 -6.56 -4.31 -4.08
N ASP A 21 -7.62 -4.49 -4.83
CA ASP A 21 -8.65 -3.47 -5.04
C ASP A 21 -9.36 -3.09 -3.74
N TRP A 22 -9.63 -4.08 -2.89
CA TRP A 22 -10.23 -3.84 -1.59
C TRP A 22 -9.28 -3.06 -0.65
N ILE A 23 -7.98 -3.39 -0.64
CA ILE A 23 -6.96 -2.64 0.10
C ILE A 23 -6.93 -1.19 -0.36
N GLU A 24 -6.93 -0.94 -1.67
CA GLU A 24 -6.94 0.41 -2.21
C GLU A 24 -8.17 1.21 -1.79
N ALA A 25 -9.33 0.58 -1.75
CA ALA A 25 -10.56 1.20 -1.29
C ALA A 25 -10.55 1.55 0.21
N HIS A 26 -9.72 0.86 1.01
CA HIS A 26 -9.65 1.00 2.47
C HIS A 26 -8.26 1.46 2.95
N ILE A 27 -7.45 2.03 2.06
CA ILE A 27 -6.03 2.32 2.35
C ILE A 27 -5.83 3.30 3.51
N PHE A 28 -6.81 4.11 3.81
CA PHE A 28 -6.78 5.07 4.91
C PHE A 28 -7.22 4.45 6.25
N ASP A 29 -7.71 3.24 6.23
CA ASP A 29 -8.11 2.51 7.43
C ASP A 29 -6.92 1.78 8.05
N THR A 30 -7.08 1.34 9.30
CA THR A 30 -6.17 0.37 9.90
C THR A 30 -6.41 -0.98 9.24
N LEU A 31 -5.39 -1.54 8.60
CA LEU A 31 -5.49 -2.77 7.80
C LEU A 31 -4.60 -3.87 8.39
N PRO A 32 -5.01 -4.55 9.47
CA PRO A 32 -4.27 -5.70 9.97
C PRO A 32 -4.31 -6.85 8.97
N VAL A 33 -3.18 -7.50 8.79
CA VAL A 33 -3.03 -8.60 7.82
C VAL A 33 -4.06 -9.71 8.02
N SER A 34 -4.39 -9.99 9.29
CA SER A 34 -5.43 -10.98 9.64
C SER A 34 -6.81 -10.63 9.08
N ALA A 35 -7.21 -9.36 9.14
CA ALA A 35 -8.49 -8.90 8.59
C ALA A 35 -8.51 -8.98 7.07
N ILE A 36 -7.41 -8.65 6.41
CA ILE A 36 -7.28 -8.75 4.95
C ILE A 36 -7.36 -10.21 4.50
N ALA A 37 -6.62 -11.10 5.15
CA ALA A 37 -6.66 -12.52 4.84
C ALA A 37 -8.06 -13.12 5.04
N LYS A 38 -8.75 -12.72 6.11
CA LYS A 38 -10.14 -13.14 6.36
C LYS A 38 -11.08 -12.70 5.22
N LYS A 39 -10.88 -11.52 4.67
CA LYS A 39 -11.66 -11.01 3.54
C LYS A 39 -11.52 -11.89 2.29
N SER A 40 -10.37 -12.54 2.10
CA SER A 40 -10.14 -13.43 0.97
C SER A 40 -11.00 -14.70 0.99
N GLY A 41 -11.50 -15.11 2.16
CA GLY A 41 -12.20 -16.37 2.36
C GLY A 41 -11.30 -17.60 2.47
N TYR A 42 -10.00 -17.45 2.37
CA TYR A 42 -9.01 -18.51 2.53
C TYR A 42 -8.35 -18.46 3.90
N SER A 43 -7.63 -19.53 4.27
CA SER A 43 -6.84 -19.49 5.50
C SER A 43 -5.78 -18.41 5.42
N HIS A 44 -5.46 -17.83 6.58
CA HIS A 44 -4.47 -16.76 6.72
C HIS A 44 -3.11 -17.13 6.10
N TRP A 45 -2.62 -18.34 6.43
CA TRP A 45 -1.35 -18.83 5.92
C TRP A 45 -1.36 -19.06 4.40
N TYR A 46 -2.40 -19.72 3.89
CA TYR A 46 -2.53 -20.01 2.47
C TYR A 46 -2.65 -18.75 1.63
N PHE A 47 -3.50 -17.80 2.06
CA PHE A 47 -3.68 -16.54 1.34
C PHE A 47 -2.40 -15.70 1.31
N GLN A 48 -1.71 -15.54 2.46
CA GLN A 48 -0.46 -14.78 2.49
C GLN A 48 0.60 -15.37 1.57
N ARG A 49 0.71 -16.68 1.55
CA ARG A 49 1.65 -17.39 0.69
C ARG A 49 1.34 -17.21 -0.79
N GLN A 50 0.08 -17.38 -1.18
CA GLN A 50 -0.35 -17.14 -2.57
C GLN A 50 -0.17 -15.67 -2.98
N PHE A 51 -0.49 -14.76 -2.12
CA PHE A 51 -0.28 -13.33 -2.36
C PHE A 51 1.20 -13.03 -2.66
N ALA A 52 2.11 -13.53 -1.84
CA ALA A 52 3.54 -13.34 -2.04
C ALA A 52 4.03 -13.99 -3.36
N MET A 53 3.52 -15.16 -3.69
CA MET A 53 3.87 -15.84 -4.95
C MET A 53 3.34 -15.10 -6.18
N VAL A 54 2.12 -14.58 -6.11
CA VAL A 54 1.50 -13.85 -7.23
C VAL A 54 2.11 -12.45 -7.41
N THR A 55 2.38 -11.74 -6.32
CA THR A 55 2.79 -10.33 -6.37
C THR A 55 4.29 -10.10 -6.21
N GLY A 56 5.02 -11.07 -5.68
CA GLY A 56 6.44 -10.94 -5.35
C GLY A 56 6.74 -10.16 -4.06
N CYS A 57 5.70 -9.82 -3.28
CA CYS A 57 5.87 -9.13 -2.00
C CYS A 57 4.88 -9.66 -0.95
N THR A 58 5.21 -9.51 0.33
CA THR A 58 4.30 -9.90 1.40
C THR A 58 3.13 -8.92 1.48
N LEU A 59 2.01 -9.40 1.99
CA LEU A 59 0.81 -8.58 2.19
C LEU A 59 1.09 -7.37 3.09
N ALA A 60 1.78 -7.57 4.22
CA ALA A 60 2.16 -6.50 5.13
C ALA A 60 3.06 -5.47 4.45
N SER A 61 4.03 -5.92 3.66
CA SER A 61 4.93 -5.05 2.92
C SER A 61 4.19 -4.23 1.87
N TYR A 62 3.26 -4.82 1.15
CA TYR A 62 2.45 -4.12 0.17
C TYR A 62 1.63 -3.00 0.80
N VAL A 63 0.89 -3.29 1.86
CA VAL A 63 0.07 -2.30 2.57
C VAL A 63 0.94 -1.15 3.11
N SER A 64 2.04 -1.46 3.77
CA SER A 64 2.97 -0.46 4.32
C SER A 64 3.55 0.44 3.23
N ARG A 65 4.01 -0.13 2.14
CA ARG A 65 4.58 0.63 1.00
C ARG A 65 3.54 1.51 0.31
N ARG A 66 2.30 1.04 0.18
CA ARG A 66 1.20 1.83 -0.37
C ARG A 66 0.92 3.05 0.50
N LYS A 67 0.81 2.85 1.80
CA LYS A 67 0.61 3.95 2.76
C LYS A 67 1.75 4.97 2.72
N MET A 68 2.98 4.49 2.62
CA MET A 68 4.16 5.37 2.54
C MET A 68 4.20 6.16 1.24
N THR A 69 3.82 5.57 0.13
CA THR A 69 3.71 6.27 -1.16
C THR A 69 2.67 7.37 -1.10
N ILE A 70 1.50 7.10 -0.53
CA ILE A 70 0.46 8.11 -0.31
C ILE A 70 0.93 9.20 0.66
N ALA A 71 1.69 8.83 1.69
CA ALA A 71 2.28 9.79 2.62
C ALA A 71 3.16 10.83 1.92
N THR A 72 3.90 10.43 0.88
CA THR A 72 4.73 11.38 0.12
C THR A 72 3.91 12.49 -0.54
N ILE A 73 2.69 12.18 -0.97
CA ILE A 73 1.78 13.18 -1.54
C ILE A 73 1.32 14.16 -0.47
N TYR A 74 0.94 13.69 0.71
CA TYR A 74 0.60 14.56 1.84
C TYR A 74 1.76 15.48 2.23
N LEU A 75 2.98 14.96 2.22
CA LEU A 75 4.17 15.72 2.61
C LEU A 75 4.53 16.80 1.60
N THR A 76 4.41 16.51 0.31
CA THR A 76 4.86 17.40 -0.76
C THR A 76 3.79 18.35 -1.27
N GLN A 77 2.52 17.98 -1.17
CA GLN A 77 1.41 18.74 -1.76
C GLN A 77 0.45 19.33 -0.73
N THR A 78 0.65 19.08 0.55
CA THR A 78 -0.15 19.63 1.63
C THR A 78 0.74 20.12 2.78
N GLU A 79 0.19 20.99 3.63
CA GLU A 79 0.82 21.44 4.87
C GLU A 79 0.31 20.68 6.10
N ALA A 80 -0.34 19.55 5.90
CA ALA A 80 -0.85 18.73 7.00
C ALA A 80 0.26 18.33 7.98
N SER A 81 -0.03 18.38 9.27
CA SER A 81 0.94 18.01 10.32
C SER A 81 1.28 16.52 10.26
N MET A 82 2.42 16.15 10.84
CA MET A 82 2.81 14.74 10.94
C MET A 82 1.80 13.94 11.75
N GLN A 83 1.22 14.53 12.78
CA GLN A 83 0.15 13.92 13.55
C GLN A 83 -1.10 13.65 12.69
N SER A 84 -1.51 14.64 11.89
CA SER A 84 -2.64 14.49 10.97
C SER A 84 -2.38 13.40 9.93
N ASN A 85 -1.18 13.37 9.35
CA ASN A 85 -0.79 12.36 8.37
C ASN A 85 -0.82 10.95 8.97
N SER A 86 -0.29 10.79 10.18
CA SER A 86 -0.29 9.50 10.87
C SER A 86 -1.72 8.99 11.12
N GLN A 87 -2.62 9.85 11.55
CA GLN A 87 -4.02 9.51 11.80
C GLN A 87 -4.76 9.14 10.51
N ARG A 88 -4.57 9.91 9.45
CA ARG A 88 -5.22 9.66 8.15
C ARG A 88 -4.79 8.33 7.52
N LEU A 89 -3.55 7.93 7.73
CA LEU A 89 -3.02 6.68 7.20
C LEU A 89 -3.21 5.49 8.15
N GLY A 90 -3.92 5.68 9.26
CA GLY A 90 -4.25 4.60 10.18
C GLY A 90 -3.08 4.10 11.02
N TYR A 91 -2.06 4.94 11.26
CA TYR A 91 -0.96 4.61 12.16
C TYR A 91 -1.32 4.92 13.62
N ASP A 92 -0.75 4.12 14.52
CA ASP A 92 -0.89 4.28 15.96
C ASP A 92 0.08 5.35 16.47
N GLY A 93 -0.19 6.60 16.11
CA GLY A 93 0.56 7.77 16.52
C GLY A 93 1.67 8.20 15.57
N GLN A 94 2.13 9.42 15.77
CA GLN A 94 3.14 10.08 14.94
C GLN A 94 4.49 9.33 14.95
N ALA A 95 4.90 8.80 16.10
CA ALA A 95 6.17 8.10 16.23
C ALA A 95 6.22 6.83 15.37
N ALA A 96 5.15 6.04 15.35
CA ALA A 96 5.06 4.84 14.52
C ALA A 96 5.11 5.20 13.02
N PHE A 97 4.40 6.24 12.61
CA PHE A 97 4.44 6.75 11.25
C PHE A 97 5.86 7.18 10.84
N CYS A 98 6.51 8.02 11.65
CA CYS A 98 7.85 8.53 11.35
C CYS A 98 8.89 7.42 11.27
N ARG A 99 8.84 6.44 12.16
CA ARG A 99 9.75 5.28 12.11
C ARG A 99 9.57 4.46 10.84
N THR A 100 8.34 4.18 10.45
CA THR A 100 8.03 3.42 9.23
C THR A 100 8.48 4.18 7.99
N PHE A 101 8.21 5.49 7.95
CA PHE A 101 8.63 6.34 6.84
C PHE A 101 10.16 6.37 6.70
N HIS A 102 10.89 6.57 7.79
CA HIS A 102 12.35 6.59 7.79
C HIS A 102 12.92 5.24 7.34
N ARG A 103 12.37 4.14 7.82
CA ARG A 103 12.79 2.80 7.42
C ARG A 103 12.59 2.56 5.92
N HIS A 104 11.51 3.11 5.35
CA HIS A 104 11.17 2.91 3.95
C HIS A 104 11.95 3.82 3.00
N PHE A 105 12.10 5.09 3.34
CA PHE A 105 12.74 6.10 2.48
C PHE A 105 14.15 6.52 2.90
N GLY A 106 14.64 6.09 4.05
CA GLY A 106 15.96 6.45 4.55
C GLY A 106 16.08 7.87 5.10
N MET A 107 14.97 8.59 5.23
CA MET A 107 14.94 9.94 5.79
C MET A 107 13.64 10.20 6.56
N SER A 108 13.63 11.18 7.45
CA SER A 108 12.43 11.56 8.19
C SER A 108 11.38 12.21 7.28
N PRO A 109 10.08 12.12 7.63
CA PRO A 109 9.04 12.83 6.88
C PRO A 109 9.26 14.35 6.79
N THR A 110 9.74 14.96 7.86
CA THR A 110 10.04 16.40 7.90
C THR A 110 11.13 16.77 6.90
N ARG A 111 12.19 15.96 6.85
CA ARG A 111 13.27 16.13 5.87
C ARG A 111 12.78 15.94 4.44
N TYR A 112 11.95 14.93 4.22
CA TYR A 112 11.35 14.67 2.91
C TYR A 112 10.51 15.85 2.41
N ARG A 113 9.70 16.45 3.28
CA ARG A 113 8.91 17.65 2.97
C ARG A 113 9.79 18.81 2.54
N ARG A 114 10.93 19.00 3.21
CA ARG A 114 11.85 20.11 2.95
C ARG A 114 12.70 19.90 1.70
N GLU A 115 13.22 18.71 1.49
CA GLU A 115 14.23 18.44 0.46
C GLU A 115 13.64 17.87 -0.84
N GLY A 116 12.41 17.43 -0.81
CA GLY A 116 11.69 16.96 -1.99
C GLY A 116 11.85 15.45 -2.27
N PRO A 117 11.31 15.00 -3.41
CA PRO A 117 11.08 13.59 -3.68
C PRO A 117 12.38 12.79 -3.85
N VAL A 118 12.39 11.63 -3.21
CA VAL A 118 13.30 10.54 -3.55
C VAL A 118 12.83 9.90 -4.87
N THR A 119 13.70 9.14 -5.49
CA THR A 119 13.41 8.47 -6.76
C THR A 119 12.14 7.61 -6.69
N GLU A 120 11.40 7.57 -7.79
CA GLU A 120 10.19 6.73 -7.93
C GLU A 120 10.43 5.24 -7.64
N ALA A 121 11.68 4.79 -7.66
CA ALA A 121 12.06 3.41 -7.36
C ALA A 121 11.58 2.95 -5.98
N ASN A 122 11.42 3.86 -5.01
CA ASN A 122 10.95 3.55 -3.67
C ASN A 122 9.43 3.67 -3.50
N MET A 123 8.72 4.05 -4.56
CA MET A 123 7.27 4.15 -4.56
C MET A 123 6.61 2.81 -4.82
N GLN A 124 5.46 2.56 -4.20
CA GLN A 124 4.62 1.41 -4.47
C GLN A 124 3.29 1.89 -5.04
N PHE A 125 3.11 1.69 -6.34
CA PHE A 125 1.84 1.96 -7.00
C PHE A 125 0.90 0.77 -6.86
N PRO A 126 -0.43 0.95 -7.04
CA PRO A 126 -1.37 -0.15 -7.01
C PRO A 126 -0.99 -1.25 -8.00
N LEU A 127 -1.01 -2.48 -7.55
CA LEU A 127 -0.67 -3.62 -8.38
C LEU A 127 -1.85 -3.97 -9.31
N THR A 128 -1.52 -4.31 -10.55
CA THR A 128 -2.42 -4.98 -11.48
C THR A 128 -1.87 -6.36 -11.77
N VAL A 129 -2.64 -7.38 -11.44
CA VAL A 129 -2.25 -8.77 -11.66
C VAL A 129 -2.90 -9.25 -12.95
N GLY A 130 -2.09 -9.50 -13.98
CA GLY A 130 -2.59 -9.94 -15.28
C GLY A 130 -2.99 -11.41 -15.30
N ALA A 131 -4.12 -11.70 -15.94
CA ALA A 131 -4.63 -13.07 -16.09
C ALA A 131 -3.81 -13.91 -17.10
N GLU A 132 -3.05 -13.27 -17.99
CA GLU A 132 -2.48 -13.96 -19.15
C GLU A 132 -1.10 -14.58 -18.92
N ASN A 133 -0.31 -14.18 -17.94
CA ASN A 133 1.02 -14.77 -17.69
C ASN A 133 1.50 -14.65 -16.25
N GLY A 134 0.63 -14.38 -15.29
CA GLY A 134 1.07 -14.18 -13.89
C GLY A 134 2.01 -12.98 -13.70
N GLN A 135 2.08 -12.11 -14.71
CA GLN A 135 2.93 -10.92 -14.64
C GLN A 135 2.22 -9.80 -13.89
N VAL A 136 2.90 -9.31 -12.87
CA VAL A 136 2.48 -8.11 -12.13
C VAL A 136 2.86 -6.88 -12.94
N LYS A 137 1.88 -6.18 -13.46
CA LYS A 137 2.12 -4.90 -14.14
C LYS A 137 2.08 -3.75 -13.13
N ARG A 138 3.14 -2.99 -13.07
CA ARG A 138 3.21 -1.74 -12.33
C ARG A 138 2.78 -0.59 -13.24
N ALA A 139 1.59 -0.05 -13.00
CA ALA A 139 1.09 1.10 -13.74
C ALA A 139 1.47 2.40 -13.00
N ALA A 140 2.62 2.99 -13.35
CA ALA A 140 3.19 4.10 -12.60
C ALA A 140 2.46 5.44 -12.80
N ALA A 141 2.20 5.87 -14.02
CA ALA A 141 1.72 7.22 -14.29
C ALA A 141 0.22 7.42 -13.99
N VAL A 142 -0.62 6.48 -14.41
CA VAL A 142 -2.08 6.54 -14.15
C VAL A 142 -2.38 6.36 -12.66
N ALA A 143 -1.58 5.56 -11.97
CA ALA A 143 -1.71 5.34 -10.55
C ALA A 143 -1.33 6.57 -9.71
N ALA A 144 -0.31 7.33 -10.12
CA ALA A 144 0.06 8.57 -9.45
C ALA A 144 -1.06 9.61 -9.49
N ASP A 145 -1.74 9.77 -10.64
CA ASP A 145 -2.90 10.66 -10.76
C ASP A 145 -4.07 10.19 -9.87
N ARG A 146 -4.31 8.88 -9.83
CA ARG A 146 -5.33 8.29 -8.95
C ARG A 146 -5.02 8.53 -7.48
N ASP A 147 -3.78 8.35 -7.07
CA ASP A 147 -3.34 8.58 -5.69
C ASP A 147 -3.52 10.05 -5.29
N GLN A 148 -3.18 10.99 -6.17
CA GLN A 148 -3.43 12.40 -5.95
C GLN A 148 -4.92 12.70 -5.77
N ARG A 149 -5.77 12.16 -6.63
CA ARG A 149 -7.23 12.34 -6.52
C ARG A 149 -7.78 11.74 -5.23
N MET A 150 -7.26 10.59 -4.77
CA MET A 150 -7.67 9.98 -3.51
C MET A 150 -7.32 10.88 -2.32
N VAL A 151 -6.11 11.43 -2.28
CA VAL A 151 -5.65 12.31 -1.21
C VAL A 151 -6.51 13.59 -1.16
N PHE A 152 -6.71 14.25 -2.29
CA PHE A 152 -7.54 15.46 -2.37
C PHE A 152 -9.01 15.17 -2.11
N GLY A 153 -9.55 14.04 -2.57
CA GLY A 153 -10.91 13.62 -2.30
C GLY A 153 -11.20 13.41 -0.81
N VAL A 154 -10.26 12.85 -0.06
CA VAL A 154 -10.37 12.68 1.40
C VAL A 154 -10.29 14.04 2.11
N MET A 155 -9.47 14.96 1.63
CA MET A 155 -9.36 16.30 2.20
C MET A 155 -10.64 17.12 2.01
N THR A 156 -11.32 17.00 0.88
CA THR A 156 -12.57 17.73 0.59
C THR A 156 -13.79 17.16 1.30
N ARG A 157 -13.80 15.86 1.62
CA ARG A 157 -14.90 15.20 2.34
C ARG A 157 -14.95 15.50 3.84
N ARG A 158 -13.88 16.01 4.43
CA ARG A 158 -13.83 16.53 5.79
C ARG A 158 -13.98 18.05 5.76
N ALA A 159 -15.16 18.51 5.36
CA ALA A 159 -15.53 19.88 5.64
C ALA A 159 -15.64 20.05 7.17
N PRO A 160 -15.01 21.07 7.78
CA PRO A 160 -15.20 21.33 9.19
C PRO A 160 -16.66 21.71 9.43
N THR A 161 -17.27 21.05 10.36
CA THR A 161 -18.46 21.57 11.01
C THR A 161 -18.09 22.81 11.83
#